data_c0e5f75001caed38daf0201214bc98b7
#
_entry.id   c0e5f75001caed38daf0201214bc98b7
#
_cell.length_a   1.000
_cell.length_b   1.000
_cell.length_c   1.000
_cell.angle_alpha   90.00
_cell.angle_beta   90.00
_cell.angle_gamma   90.00
#
_symmetry.space_group_name_H-M   'P 1'
#
loop_
_entity.id
_entity.type
_entity.pdbx_description
1 polymer ?
#
loop_
_entity_poly.entity_id
_entity_poly.type
_entity_poly.pdbx_seq_one_letter_code
_entity_poly.pdbx_strand_id
1 'polypeptide(L)'
;ILLLSKLDSQSIHPQRSRFRLDEQVRQCILALERKWTEKDVDFDVDLDSVDFTGYEGLLQHVWTNLIDNAVKFGPRGGLIRMRLIEEDGSVLFTIDNEGKSISDEDKSRIFNKFYQGDSSHESEGNGLGLALVRKIVAIHGGEVWVEDPVNGGCRFAVRLPVEK
;
A
#
# COMPACT_ATOMS: atom_id res chain seq x y z
N ILE A 1 -11.25 10.26 -0.31
CA ILE A 1 -12.64 10.19 -0.84
C ILE A 1 -12.73 10.96 -2.15
N LEU A 2 -12.36 12.21 -2.12
CA LEU A 2 -12.45 13.07 -3.29
C LEU A 2 -11.58 12.58 -4.44
N LEU A 3 -10.37 12.11 -4.15
CA LEU A 3 -9.47 11.62 -5.18
C LEU A 3 -10.02 10.38 -5.88
N LEU A 4 -10.54 9.41 -5.12
CA LEU A 4 -11.12 8.21 -5.70
C LEU A 4 -12.30 8.56 -6.60
N SER A 5 -13.16 9.45 -6.14
CA SER A 5 -14.31 9.93 -6.92
C SER A 5 -13.85 10.60 -8.22
N LYS A 6 -12.82 11.44 -8.15
CA LYS A 6 -12.27 12.11 -9.34
C LYS A 6 -11.68 11.13 -10.33
N LEU A 7 -11.00 10.09 -9.84
CA LEU A 7 -10.44 9.06 -10.71
C LEU A 7 -11.53 8.23 -11.36
N ASP A 8 -12.58 7.86 -10.61
CA ASP A 8 -13.69 7.09 -11.14
C ASP A 8 -14.46 7.87 -12.22
N SER A 9 -14.62 9.19 -12.04
CA SER A 9 -15.31 10.04 -12.99
C SER A 9 -14.41 10.55 -14.13
N GLN A 10 -13.13 10.20 -14.10
CA GLN A 10 -12.13 10.66 -15.07
C GLN A 10 -12.02 12.19 -15.13
N SER A 11 -12.30 12.86 -14.01
CA SER A 11 -12.24 14.32 -13.93
C SER A 11 -10.85 14.86 -13.61
N ILE A 12 -9.88 13.96 -13.39
CA ILE A 12 -8.51 14.32 -13.10
C ILE A 12 -7.61 13.74 -14.22
N HIS A 13 -6.63 14.53 -14.64
CA HIS A 13 -5.70 14.14 -15.70
C HIS A 13 -4.27 14.14 -15.16
N PRO A 14 -3.83 13.05 -14.51
CA PRO A 14 -2.49 13.01 -13.95
C PRO A 14 -1.43 13.01 -15.04
N GLN A 15 -0.25 13.51 -14.70
CA GLN A 15 0.89 13.51 -15.62
C GLN A 15 1.87 12.44 -15.22
N ARG A 16 2.38 11.73 -16.22
CA ARG A 16 3.41 10.72 -16.01
C ARG A 16 4.78 11.38 -15.91
N SER A 17 5.63 10.82 -15.08
CA SER A 17 7.00 11.25 -14.93
C SER A 17 7.88 10.05 -14.59
N ARG A 18 9.19 10.25 -14.74
CA ARG A 18 10.17 9.25 -14.31
C ARG A 18 10.71 9.67 -12.95
N PHE A 19 10.71 8.73 -12.01
CA PHE A 19 11.13 9.01 -10.63
C PHE A 19 11.67 7.74 -9.99
N ARG A 20 12.33 7.91 -8.85
CA ARG A 20 12.85 6.79 -8.06
C ARG A 20 11.73 6.28 -7.15
N LEU A 21 11.27 5.07 -7.43
CA LEU A 21 10.17 4.45 -6.69
C LEU A 21 10.58 4.15 -5.25
N ASP A 22 11.79 3.64 -5.05
CA ASP A 22 12.30 3.35 -3.72
C ASP A 22 12.39 4.61 -2.84
N GLU A 23 12.81 5.72 -3.41
CA GLU A 23 12.85 6.99 -2.69
C GLU A 23 11.44 7.46 -2.30
N GLN A 24 10.49 7.28 -3.20
CA GLN A 24 9.10 7.64 -2.91
C GLN A 24 8.56 6.84 -1.73
N VAL A 25 8.82 5.54 -1.69
CA VAL A 25 8.40 4.70 -0.56
C VAL A 25 9.03 5.18 0.75
N ARG A 26 10.34 5.49 0.73
CA ARG A 26 11.03 6.00 1.92
C ARG A 26 10.42 7.30 2.41
N GLN A 27 10.09 8.21 1.51
CA GLN A 27 9.45 9.48 1.87
C GLN A 27 8.08 9.26 2.50
N CYS A 28 7.32 8.29 2.03
CA CYS A 28 6.03 7.95 2.62
C CYS A 28 6.17 7.38 4.04
N ILE A 29 7.21 6.58 4.30
CA ILE A 29 7.50 6.10 5.63
C ILE A 29 7.75 7.29 6.57
N LEU A 30 8.61 8.20 6.16
CA LEU A 30 8.95 9.38 6.96
C LEU A 30 7.75 10.29 7.20
N ALA A 31 6.87 10.43 6.22
CA ALA A 31 5.68 11.26 6.35
C ALA A 31 4.72 10.74 7.44
N LEU A 32 4.81 9.47 7.79
CA LEU A 32 3.95 8.86 8.80
C LEU A 32 4.68 8.68 10.15
N GLU A 33 5.82 9.34 10.34
CA GLU A 33 6.67 9.18 11.52
C GLU A 33 5.92 9.33 12.84
N ARG A 34 5.04 10.32 12.94
CA ARG A 34 4.26 10.52 14.17
C ARG A 34 3.44 9.26 14.52
N LYS A 35 2.79 8.67 13.53
CA LYS A 35 1.92 7.51 13.76
C LYS A 35 2.70 6.29 14.17
N TRP A 36 3.79 5.96 13.49
CA TRP A 36 4.53 4.76 13.83
C TRP A 36 5.40 4.95 15.07
N THR A 37 5.81 6.18 15.38
CA THR A 37 6.52 6.47 16.63
C THR A 37 5.60 6.30 17.83
N GLU A 38 4.37 6.81 17.75
CA GLU A 38 3.38 6.66 18.82
C GLU A 38 3.07 5.21 19.13
N LYS A 39 3.17 4.33 18.15
CA LYS A 39 2.87 2.91 18.29
C LYS A 39 4.13 2.05 18.50
N ASP A 40 5.29 2.67 18.61
CA ASP A 40 6.59 1.99 18.80
C ASP A 40 6.87 0.94 17.73
N VAL A 41 6.51 1.22 16.49
CA VAL A 41 6.71 0.30 15.37
C VAL A 41 8.16 0.29 14.93
N ASP A 42 8.70 -0.90 14.72
CA ASP A 42 10.00 -1.09 14.10
C ASP A 42 9.82 -1.43 12.62
N PHE A 43 10.80 -1.04 11.81
CA PHE A 43 10.79 -1.30 10.38
C PHE A 43 12.01 -2.13 9.96
N ASP A 44 11.76 -3.07 9.05
CA ASP A 44 12.80 -3.79 8.33
C ASP A 44 12.55 -3.49 6.84
N VAL A 45 13.37 -2.59 6.28
CA VAL A 45 13.13 -2.04 4.94
C VAL A 45 14.28 -2.43 4.03
N ASP A 46 13.97 -3.11 2.93
CA ASP A 46 14.94 -3.52 1.94
C ASP A 46 14.35 -3.22 0.56
N LEU A 47 14.77 -2.11 -0.02
CA LEU A 47 14.22 -1.59 -1.27
C LEU A 47 15.33 -1.49 -2.30
N ASP A 48 15.16 -2.19 -3.42
CA ASP A 48 16.06 -2.04 -4.57
C ASP A 48 15.91 -0.64 -5.16
N SER A 49 16.98 -0.16 -5.77
CA SER A 49 16.96 1.10 -6.49
C SER A 49 16.17 0.91 -7.78
N VAL A 50 15.03 1.57 -7.90
CA VAL A 50 14.13 1.39 -9.06
C VAL A 50 13.79 2.74 -9.66
N ASP A 51 14.13 2.93 -10.94
CA ASP A 51 13.60 4.03 -11.75
C ASP A 51 12.28 3.58 -12.35
N PHE A 52 11.25 4.36 -12.16
CA PHE A 52 9.91 4.00 -12.59
C PHE A 52 9.26 5.16 -13.34
N THR A 53 8.53 4.85 -14.40
CA THR A 53 7.75 5.83 -15.13
C THR A 53 6.27 5.58 -14.86
N GLY A 54 5.61 6.56 -14.28
CA GLY A 54 4.20 6.45 -13.93
C GLY A 54 3.68 7.76 -13.37
N TYR A 55 2.56 7.67 -12.68
CA TYR A 55 1.91 8.83 -12.08
C TYR A 55 2.39 8.99 -10.65
N GLU A 56 3.47 9.76 -10.49
CA GLU A 56 4.14 9.93 -9.19
C GLU A 56 3.20 10.38 -8.08
N GLY A 57 2.38 11.38 -8.36
CA GLY A 57 1.43 11.90 -7.36
C GLY A 57 0.37 10.89 -6.95
N LEU A 58 -0.04 10.00 -7.86
CA LEU A 58 -0.99 8.95 -7.54
C LEU A 58 -0.34 7.82 -6.75
N LEU A 59 0.83 7.37 -7.17
CA LEU A 59 1.51 6.26 -6.50
C LEU A 59 1.88 6.58 -5.07
N GLN A 60 2.12 7.85 -4.75
CA GLN A 60 2.34 8.27 -3.37
C GLN A 60 1.21 7.82 -2.45
N HIS A 61 -0.02 7.90 -2.93
CA HIS A 61 -1.19 7.45 -2.14
C HIS A 61 -1.20 5.95 -1.91
N VAL A 62 -0.66 5.18 -2.85
CA VAL A 62 -0.58 3.72 -2.69
C VAL A 62 0.30 3.37 -1.49
N TRP A 63 1.52 3.90 -1.46
CA TRP A 63 2.46 3.59 -0.38
C TRP A 63 1.97 4.14 0.96
N THR A 64 1.49 5.37 0.97
CA THR A 64 0.99 5.99 2.19
C THR A 64 -0.17 5.18 2.79
N ASN A 65 -1.12 4.77 1.96
CA ASN A 65 -2.27 4.00 2.45
C ASN A 65 -1.87 2.61 2.96
N LEU A 66 -0.95 1.93 2.26
CA LEU A 66 -0.52 0.61 2.68
C LEU A 66 0.30 0.66 3.97
N ILE A 67 1.18 1.65 4.10
CA ILE A 67 1.99 1.83 5.32
C ILE A 67 1.10 2.21 6.49
N ASP A 68 0.20 3.17 6.28
CA ASP A 68 -0.75 3.59 7.33
C ASP A 68 -1.60 2.42 7.80
N ASN A 69 -2.07 1.61 6.87
CA ASN A 69 -2.85 0.42 7.16
C ASN A 69 -2.05 -0.58 8.01
N ALA A 70 -0.78 -0.82 7.66
CA ALA A 70 0.08 -1.74 8.39
C ALA A 70 0.35 -1.25 9.82
N VAL A 71 0.56 0.05 10.01
CA VAL A 71 0.76 0.64 11.33
C VAL A 71 -0.52 0.52 12.15
N LYS A 72 -1.66 0.83 11.55
CA LYS A 72 -2.95 0.83 12.23
C LYS A 72 -3.34 -0.55 12.73
N PHE A 73 -3.19 -1.58 11.92
CA PHE A 73 -3.66 -2.92 12.22
C PHE A 73 -2.61 -3.85 12.82
N GLY A 74 -1.34 -3.46 12.82
CA GLY A 74 -0.32 -4.22 13.52
C GLY A 74 -0.32 -3.92 15.02
N PRO A 75 0.37 -4.74 15.83
CA PRO A 75 0.42 -4.52 17.27
C PRO A 75 1.38 -3.38 17.63
N ARG A 76 1.18 -2.81 18.81
CA ARG A 76 2.14 -1.87 19.39
C ARG A 76 3.49 -2.58 19.55
N GLY A 77 4.57 -1.92 19.16
CA GLY A 77 5.90 -2.49 19.21
C GLY A 77 6.16 -3.55 18.14
N GLY A 78 5.24 -3.70 17.18
CA GLY A 78 5.38 -4.69 16.13
C GLY A 78 6.39 -4.30 15.06
N LEU A 79 6.72 -5.28 14.22
CA LEU A 79 7.66 -5.10 13.12
C LEU A 79 6.88 -5.02 11.81
N ILE A 80 7.22 -4.02 11.00
CA ILE A 80 6.71 -3.90 9.62
C ILE A 80 7.89 -4.15 8.68
N ARG A 81 7.72 -5.12 7.79
CA ARG A 81 8.76 -5.49 6.84
C ARG A 81 8.34 -5.07 5.45
N MET A 82 9.20 -4.32 4.76
CA MET A 82 8.94 -3.88 3.39
C MET A 82 10.04 -4.33 2.46
N ARG A 83 9.64 -4.75 1.24
CA ARG A 83 10.55 -5.16 0.19
C ARG A 83 10.11 -4.57 -1.13
N LEU A 84 11.07 -4.17 -1.93
CA LEU A 84 10.82 -3.70 -3.30
C LEU A 84 11.87 -4.35 -4.19
N ILE A 85 11.44 -5.12 -5.18
CA ILE A 85 12.34 -5.75 -6.13
C ILE A 85 11.87 -5.48 -7.56
N GLU A 86 12.83 -5.38 -8.47
CA GLU A 86 12.53 -5.29 -9.90
C GLU A 86 12.93 -6.61 -10.55
N GLU A 87 11.99 -7.24 -11.23
CA GLU A 87 12.19 -8.59 -11.77
C GLU A 87 11.26 -8.83 -12.96
N ASP A 88 11.81 -9.36 -14.04
CA ASP A 88 11.04 -9.80 -15.22
C ASP A 88 10.09 -8.74 -15.78
N GLY A 89 10.54 -7.50 -15.84
CA GLY A 89 9.75 -6.42 -16.45
C GLY A 89 8.68 -5.85 -15.55
N SER A 90 8.73 -6.15 -14.25
CA SER A 90 7.82 -5.55 -13.29
C SER A 90 8.53 -5.27 -11.98
N VAL A 91 7.93 -4.46 -11.14
CA VAL A 91 8.36 -4.26 -9.76
C VAL A 91 7.35 -4.91 -8.84
N LEU A 92 7.86 -5.53 -7.78
CA LEU A 92 7.04 -6.13 -6.74
C LEU A 92 7.35 -5.44 -5.43
N PHE A 93 6.33 -4.85 -4.82
CA PHE A 93 6.40 -4.26 -3.50
C PHE A 93 5.61 -5.14 -2.54
N THR A 94 6.19 -5.48 -1.40
CA THR A 94 5.47 -6.20 -0.35
C THR A 94 5.62 -5.47 0.97
N ILE A 95 4.57 -5.50 1.77
CA ILE A 95 4.56 -4.96 3.12
C ILE A 95 3.87 -5.95 4.04
N ASP A 96 4.62 -6.42 5.04
CA ASP A 96 4.15 -7.40 6.01
C ASP A 96 3.98 -6.72 7.36
N ASN A 97 2.87 -6.97 8.03
CA ASN A 97 2.72 -6.56 9.42
C ASN A 97 2.39 -7.78 10.28
N GLU A 98 2.80 -7.72 11.54
CA GLU A 98 2.46 -8.73 12.52
C GLU A 98 0.99 -8.56 12.96
N GLY A 99 0.47 -9.56 13.65
CA GLY A 99 -0.88 -9.50 14.18
C GLY A 99 -1.78 -10.53 13.52
N LYS A 100 -3.05 -10.20 13.41
CA LYS A 100 -4.04 -11.14 12.88
C LYS A 100 -3.97 -11.23 11.38
N SER A 101 -4.09 -12.46 10.89
CA SER A 101 -4.27 -12.71 9.46
C SER A 101 -5.67 -12.26 9.04
N ILE A 102 -5.80 -11.94 7.75
CA ILE A 102 -7.09 -11.60 7.17
C ILE A 102 -7.74 -12.90 6.70
N SER A 103 -9.02 -13.09 7.00
CA SER A 103 -9.75 -14.28 6.57
C SER A 103 -9.84 -14.32 5.04
N ASP A 104 -9.98 -15.52 4.48
CA ASP A 104 -10.12 -15.67 3.03
C ASP A 104 -11.34 -14.91 2.50
N GLU A 105 -12.41 -14.87 3.28
CA GLU A 105 -13.60 -14.11 2.92
C GLU A 105 -13.30 -12.62 2.84
N ASP A 106 -12.58 -12.09 3.83
CA ASP A 106 -12.22 -10.68 3.87
C ASP A 106 -11.22 -10.32 2.77
N LYS A 107 -10.28 -11.24 2.43
CA LYS A 107 -9.31 -11.00 1.36
C LYS A 107 -9.98 -10.65 0.03
N SER A 108 -11.13 -11.24 -0.26
CA SER A 108 -11.84 -10.98 -1.50
C SER A 108 -12.59 -9.65 -1.50
N ARG A 109 -12.76 -9.02 -0.34
CA ARG A 109 -13.59 -7.82 -0.19
C ARG A 109 -12.84 -6.60 0.30
N ILE A 110 -11.62 -6.80 0.82
CA ILE A 110 -10.90 -5.73 1.54
C ILE A 110 -10.61 -4.50 0.67
N PHE A 111 -10.60 -4.66 -0.65
CA PHE A 111 -10.37 -3.55 -1.58
C PHE A 111 -11.66 -2.90 -2.07
N ASN A 112 -12.81 -3.37 -1.62
CA ASN A 112 -14.09 -2.78 -2.01
C ASN A 112 -14.30 -1.47 -1.28
N LYS A 113 -15.00 -0.53 -1.94
CA LYS A 113 -15.34 0.75 -1.33
C LYS A 113 -16.15 0.53 -0.06
N PHE A 114 -15.82 1.32 0.97
CA PHE A 114 -16.50 1.34 2.26
C PHE A 114 -16.43 0.03 3.03
N TYR A 115 -15.68 -0.97 2.54
CA TYR A 115 -15.53 -2.23 3.27
C TYR A 115 -14.65 -2.01 4.50
N GLN A 116 -15.12 -2.46 5.64
CA GLN A 116 -14.38 -2.52 6.89
C GLN A 116 -14.66 -3.90 7.50
N GLY A 117 -13.59 -4.62 7.84
CA GLY A 117 -13.75 -5.94 8.47
C GLY A 117 -14.29 -5.85 9.88
N ASP A 118 -14.56 -7.00 10.50
CA ASP A 118 -15.17 -7.07 11.82
C ASP A 118 -14.41 -6.31 12.91
N SER A 119 -13.09 -6.23 12.79
CA SER A 119 -12.25 -5.55 13.76
C SER A 119 -12.10 -4.06 13.49
N SER A 120 -12.73 -3.55 12.44
CA SER A 120 -12.50 -2.19 11.97
C SER A 120 -13.41 -1.14 12.59
N HIS A 121 -14.31 -1.53 13.47
CA HIS A 121 -15.18 -0.58 14.16
C HIS A 121 -14.41 0.49 14.93
N GLU A 122 -13.18 0.15 15.32
CA GLU A 122 -12.32 1.06 16.05
C GLU A 122 -11.34 1.80 15.15
N SER A 123 -11.31 1.46 13.84
CA SER A 123 -10.37 2.07 12.92
C SER A 123 -10.87 3.43 12.46
N GLU A 124 -9.96 4.38 12.40
CA GLU A 124 -10.23 5.66 11.79
C GLU A 124 -10.13 5.48 10.28
N GLY A 125 -11.21 5.64 9.61
CA GLY A 125 -11.21 5.52 8.16
C GLY A 125 -12.59 5.19 7.66
N ASN A 126 -12.81 5.46 6.40
CA ASN A 126 -14.11 5.30 5.78
C ASN A 126 -14.14 4.12 4.80
N GLY A 127 -13.13 3.25 4.81
CA GLY A 127 -13.07 2.09 3.93
C GLY A 127 -12.72 2.41 2.49
N LEU A 128 -12.17 3.60 2.22
CA LEU A 128 -11.83 4.00 0.86
C LEU A 128 -10.34 3.92 0.54
N GLY A 129 -9.48 3.80 1.56
CA GLY A 129 -8.03 3.78 1.35
C GLY A 129 -7.56 2.63 0.45
N LEU A 130 -8.02 1.42 0.70
CA LEU A 130 -7.63 0.26 -0.10
C LEU A 130 -8.31 0.25 -1.47
N ALA A 131 -9.53 0.78 -1.58
CA ALA A 131 -10.19 0.94 -2.87
C ALA A 131 -9.41 1.92 -3.76
N LEU A 132 -8.89 2.99 -3.16
CA LEU A 132 -8.04 3.96 -3.87
C LEU A 132 -6.75 3.29 -4.34
N VAL A 133 -6.11 2.49 -3.48
CA VAL A 133 -4.91 1.72 -3.84
C VAL A 133 -5.19 0.86 -5.07
N ARG A 134 -6.27 0.08 -5.04
CA ARG A 134 -6.63 -0.79 -6.16
C ARG A 134 -6.83 0.00 -7.45
N LYS A 135 -7.52 1.13 -7.36
CA LYS A 135 -7.78 1.97 -8.54
C LYS A 135 -6.49 2.51 -9.15
N ILE A 136 -5.60 3.04 -8.32
CA ILE A 136 -4.33 3.60 -8.81
C ILE A 136 -3.45 2.52 -9.40
N VAL A 137 -3.36 1.36 -8.75
CA VAL A 137 -2.57 0.23 -9.26
C VAL A 137 -3.13 -0.23 -10.60
N ALA A 138 -4.46 -0.31 -10.74
CA ALA A 138 -5.11 -0.68 -12.01
C ALA A 138 -4.81 0.32 -13.12
N ILE A 139 -4.79 1.62 -12.81
CA ILE A 139 -4.41 2.67 -13.78
C ILE A 139 -3.01 2.40 -14.35
N HIS A 140 -2.12 1.83 -13.54
CA HIS A 140 -0.76 1.49 -13.96
C HIS A 140 -0.66 0.11 -14.63
N GLY A 141 -1.79 -0.58 -14.80
CA GLY A 141 -1.80 -1.92 -15.38
C GLY A 141 -1.29 -3.00 -14.43
N GLY A 142 -1.27 -2.71 -13.14
CA GLY A 142 -0.75 -3.63 -12.13
C GLY A 142 -1.83 -4.32 -11.33
N GLU A 143 -1.40 -5.02 -10.29
CA GLU A 143 -2.26 -5.78 -9.41
C GLU A 143 -1.88 -5.53 -7.95
N VAL A 144 -2.88 -5.53 -7.08
CA VAL A 144 -2.70 -5.50 -5.63
C VAL A 144 -3.48 -6.65 -5.02
N TRP A 145 -2.88 -7.31 -4.03
CA TRP A 145 -3.54 -8.43 -3.35
C TRP A 145 -3.02 -8.55 -1.93
N VAL A 146 -3.67 -9.39 -1.15
CA VAL A 146 -3.27 -9.70 0.22
C VAL A 146 -3.03 -11.21 0.33
N GLU A 147 -2.00 -11.58 1.08
CA GLU A 147 -1.66 -12.99 1.27
C GLU A 147 -1.15 -13.22 2.70
N ASP A 148 -1.02 -14.49 3.07
CA ASP A 148 -0.55 -14.88 4.39
C ASP A 148 0.94 -15.19 4.32
N PRO A 149 1.81 -14.40 4.99
CA PRO A 149 3.23 -14.74 5.03
C PRO A 149 3.47 -15.97 5.92
N VAL A 150 4.59 -16.64 5.67
CA VAL A 150 4.95 -17.88 6.37
C VAL A 150 4.97 -17.72 7.89
N ASN A 151 5.40 -16.55 8.36
CA ASN A 151 5.56 -16.28 9.80
C ASN A 151 4.32 -15.68 10.46
N GLY A 152 3.18 -15.74 9.80
CA GLY A 152 1.94 -15.19 10.31
C GLY A 152 1.78 -13.70 9.98
N GLY A 153 0.68 -13.13 10.40
CA GLY A 153 0.35 -11.74 10.10
C GLY A 153 -0.31 -11.59 8.74
N CYS A 154 -0.04 -10.48 8.09
CA CYS A 154 -0.69 -10.11 6.84
C CYS A 154 0.32 -9.48 5.91
N ARG A 155 0.26 -9.83 4.63
CA ARG A 155 1.10 -9.23 3.59
C ARG A 155 0.23 -8.61 2.51
N PHE A 156 0.48 -7.33 2.22
CA PHE A 156 -0.06 -6.70 1.01
C PHE A 156 1.05 -6.68 -0.04
N ALA A 157 0.67 -6.99 -1.27
CA ALA A 157 1.60 -7.04 -2.39
C ALA A 157 1.07 -6.20 -3.54
N VAL A 158 1.97 -5.47 -4.19
CA VAL A 158 1.66 -4.65 -5.36
C VAL A 158 2.65 -5.01 -6.46
N ARG A 159 2.14 -5.36 -7.63
CA ARG A 159 2.97 -5.56 -8.81
C ARG A 159 2.63 -4.51 -9.85
N LEU A 160 3.65 -3.84 -10.35
CA LEU A 160 3.50 -2.82 -11.39
C LEU A 160 4.38 -3.17 -12.59
N PRO A 161 3.85 -3.14 -13.82
CA PRO A 161 4.69 -3.34 -14.99
C PRO A 161 5.61 -2.14 -15.17
N VAL A 162 6.85 -2.41 -15.58
CA VAL A 162 7.84 -1.38 -15.85
C VAL A 162 7.81 -1.05 -17.33
N GLU A 163 7.67 0.23 -17.68
CA GLU A 163 7.75 0.66 -19.06
C GLU A 163 9.19 0.57 -19.54
N LYS A 164 9.32 0.11 -20.77
CA LYS A 164 10.61 0.06 -21.45
C LYS A 164 10.86 1.34 -22.22
#